data_9cba3990ee8e85c9cafd4d0c5a231395
#
_entry.id   9cba3990ee8e85c9cafd4d0c5a231395
#
_cell.length_a   1.000
_cell.length_b   1.000
_cell.length_c   1.000
_cell.angle_alpha   90.00
_cell.angle_beta   90.00
_cell.angle_gamma   90.00
#
_symmetry.space_group_name_H-M   'P 1'
#
loop_
_entity.id
_entity.type
_entity.pdbx_description
1 polymer ?
#
loop_
_entity_poly.entity_id
_entity_poly.type
_entity_poly.pdbx_seq_one_letter_code
_entity_poly.pdbx_strand_id
1 'polypeptide(L)'
;MKTYLKYSGLAVQSHRGGSLESPENTLESFSYSQSIGCKYIETDVQISLDGIPYIFHDETLTRILKKDIIFSSLHSSEIDKLSIFNNHPIPTLEKALNDFPKMFFQIDVKTDEVAIPALEIIKKCNAVDRVCIASFNSKRLNKVYKNCPEVCLSMGPIEVFKLLLASFNLYNKDIRGDCLQVPIYQYGFIKIVTQRFVKYVQSRGLKISVWTINDPKTLKKLIDMKVDGIITDKPKLLMQLLENYLFHV
;
A
#
# COMPACT_ATOMS: atom_id res chain seq x y z
N MET A 1 11.34 -6.92 14.25
CA MET A 1 10.71 -6.75 12.91
C MET A 1 9.24 -7.06 13.01
N LYS A 2 8.36 -6.20 12.52
CA LYS A 2 6.90 -6.37 12.52
C LYS A 2 6.51 -7.62 11.72
N THR A 3 5.41 -8.28 12.11
CA THR A 3 4.95 -9.52 11.44
C THR A 3 4.67 -9.30 9.95
N TYR A 4 4.08 -8.15 9.60
CA TYR A 4 3.87 -7.72 8.21
C TYR A 4 5.14 -7.83 7.33
N LEU A 5 6.33 -7.60 7.89
CA LEU A 5 7.61 -7.58 7.18
C LEU A 5 8.37 -8.92 7.22
N LYS A 6 7.82 -9.95 7.88
CA LYS A 6 8.45 -11.27 7.98
C LYS A 6 8.17 -12.11 6.74
N TYR A 7 8.83 -11.76 5.64
CA TYR A 7 8.81 -12.55 4.40
C TYR A 7 10.21 -12.69 3.82
N SER A 8 10.42 -13.77 3.08
CA SER A 8 11.63 -14.02 2.30
C SER A 8 11.36 -13.77 0.82
N GLY A 9 12.39 -13.38 0.08
CA GLY A 9 12.27 -13.06 -1.34
C GLY A 9 11.56 -11.73 -1.60
N LEU A 10 10.97 -11.61 -2.78
CA LEU A 10 10.27 -10.40 -3.23
C LEU A 10 8.78 -10.50 -2.94
N ALA A 11 8.23 -9.53 -2.20
CA ALA A 11 6.80 -9.41 -1.98
C ALA A 11 6.10 -8.81 -3.21
N VAL A 12 5.20 -9.58 -3.82
CA VAL A 12 4.26 -9.07 -4.82
C VAL A 12 3.12 -8.40 -4.08
N GLN A 13 2.94 -7.10 -4.29
CA GLN A 13 1.89 -6.30 -3.66
C GLN A 13 0.93 -5.84 -4.75
N SER A 14 -0.29 -6.35 -4.74
CA SER A 14 -1.30 -6.03 -5.76
C SER A 14 -1.89 -4.64 -5.49
N HIS A 15 -1.54 -3.66 -6.33
CA HIS A 15 -2.03 -2.29 -6.25
C HIS A 15 -3.53 -2.22 -6.48
N ARG A 16 -4.28 -1.81 -5.44
CA ARG A 16 -5.75 -1.81 -5.41
C ARG A 16 -6.37 -3.17 -5.77
N GLY A 17 -5.66 -4.27 -5.46
CA GLY A 17 -6.07 -5.63 -5.83
C GLY A 17 -5.72 -6.04 -7.27
N GLY A 18 -4.87 -5.29 -7.98
CA GLY A 18 -4.45 -5.57 -9.36
C GLY A 18 -5.31 -4.85 -10.39
N SER A 19 -5.30 -3.53 -10.38
CA SER A 19 -6.24 -2.63 -11.09
C SER A 19 -6.22 -2.71 -12.62
N LEU A 20 -5.21 -3.34 -13.24
CA LEU A 20 -5.19 -3.65 -14.68
C LEU A 20 -5.60 -5.10 -15.01
N GLU A 21 -5.89 -5.91 -14.00
CA GLU A 21 -6.30 -7.31 -14.16
C GLU A 21 -7.67 -7.59 -13.51
N SER A 22 -8.14 -6.70 -12.63
CA SER A 22 -9.41 -6.80 -11.91
C SER A 22 -9.95 -5.41 -11.52
N PRO A 23 -11.25 -5.23 -11.22
CA PRO A 23 -11.82 -3.94 -10.80
C PRO A 23 -11.17 -3.41 -9.52
N GLU A 24 -10.48 -2.26 -9.59
CA GLU A 24 -9.70 -1.71 -8.47
C GLU A 24 -10.53 -1.53 -7.19
N ASN A 25 -9.90 -1.80 -6.02
CA ASN A 25 -10.46 -1.51 -4.70
C ASN A 25 -11.83 -2.16 -4.45
N THR A 26 -12.06 -3.37 -4.99
CA THR A 26 -13.25 -4.18 -4.75
C THR A 26 -12.91 -5.48 -4.02
N LEU A 27 -13.88 -6.13 -3.39
CA LEU A 27 -13.68 -7.46 -2.80
C LEU A 27 -13.33 -8.50 -3.87
N GLU A 28 -13.81 -8.30 -5.11
CA GLU A 28 -13.47 -9.16 -6.25
C GLU A 28 -11.98 -9.07 -6.59
N SER A 29 -11.41 -7.85 -6.67
CA SER A 29 -9.98 -7.69 -6.93
C SER A 29 -9.10 -8.29 -5.81
N PHE A 30 -9.58 -8.26 -4.57
CA PHE A 30 -8.88 -8.88 -3.45
C PHE A 30 -8.97 -10.41 -3.52
N SER A 31 -10.13 -10.94 -3.89
CA SER A 31 -10.33 -12.37 -4.16
C SER A 31 -9.48 -12.84 -5.35
N TYR A 32 -9.43 -12.06 -6.43
CA TYR A 32 -8.55 -12.30 -7.56
C TYR A 32 -7.07 -12.37 -7.12
N SER A 33 -6.59 -11.37 -6.38
CA SER A 33 -5.22 -11.37 -5.86
C SER A 33 -4.91 -12.61 -5.01
N GLN A 34 -5.85 -13.01 -4.15
CA GLN A 34 -5.72 -14.23 -3.35
C GLN A 34 -5.68 -15.48 -4.23
N SER A 35 -6.54 -15.57 -5.25
CA SER A 35 -6.65 -16.74 -6.13
C SER A 35 -5.40 -17.01 -6.95
N ILE A 36 -4.66 -15.98 -7.33
CA ILE A 36 -3.37 -16.10 -8.03
C ILE A 36 -2.18 -16.32 -7.08
N GLY A 37 -2.41 -16.45 -5.76
CA GLY A 37 -1.37 -16.70 -4.77
C GLY A 37 -0.66 -15.43 -4.25
N CYS A 38 -1.10 -14.23 -4.62
CA CYS A 38 -0.60 -12.99 -4.07
C CYS A 38 -0.98 -12.90 -2.58
N LYS A 39 -0.03 -12.57 -1.72
CA LYS A 39 -0.25 -12.49 -0.26
C LYS A 39 -0.46 -11.06 0.23
N TYR A 40 -0.11 -10.06 -0.55
CA TYR A 40 -0.14 -8.66 -0.18
C TYR A 40 -1.08 -7.88 -1.10
N ILE A 41 -2.01 -7.17 -0.51
CA ILE A 41 -2.90 -6.22 -1.16
C ILE A 41 -2.48 -4.81 -0.74
N GLU A 42 -2.27 -3.94 -1.69
CA GLU A 42 -2.23 -2.50 -1.44
C GLU A 42 -3.61 -1.93 -1.74
N THR A 43 -4.07 -1.01 -0.91
CA THR A 43 -5.39 -0.40 -1.02
C THR A 43 -5.44 0.97 -0.36
N ASP A 44 -6.46 1.73 -0.70
CA ASP A 44 -6.67 3.11 -0.27
C ASP A 44 -7.90 3.24 0.61
N VAL A 45 -7.87 4.13 1.61
CA VAL A 45 -9.01 4.32 2.50
C VAL A 45 -9.42 5.79 2.58
N GLN A 46 -10.70 6.02 2.31
CA GLN A 46 -11.44 7.27 2.52
C GLN A 46 -12.44 7.12 3.67
N ILE A 47 -13.03 8.23 4.10
CA ILE A 47 -14.00 8.25 5.20
C ILE A 47 -15.34 8.80 4.73
N SER A 48 -16.45 8.22 5.19
CA SER A 48 -17.79 8.80 5.02
C SER A 48 -18.03 9.98 5.95
N LEU A 49 -19.09 10.75 5.71
CA LEU A 49 -19.48 11.88 6.56
C LEU A 49 -19.77 11.46 8.02
N ASP A 50 -20.29 10.27 8.23
CA ASP A 50 -20.60 9.67 9.52
C ASP A 50 -19.43 8.82 10.09
N GLY A 51 -18.23 8.93 9.52
CA GLY A 51 -16.99 8.42 10.11
C GLY A 51 -16.66 6.96 9.82
N ILE A 52 -17.27 6.33 8.81
CA ILE A 52 -16.99 4.94 8.44
C ILE A 52 -15.87 4.89 7.38
N PRO A 53 -14.78 4.12 7.61
CA PRO A 53 -13.72 3.93 6.63
C PRO A 53 -14.13 3.00 5.48
N TYR A 54 -14.00 3.46 4.24
CA TYR A 54 -14.29 2.72 3.01
C TYR A 54 -13.04 2.55 2.16
N ILE A 55 -12.97 1.45 1.42
CA ILE A 55 -11.92 1.20 0.43
C ILE A 55 -12.24 2.03 -0.83
N PHE A 56 -11.53 3.14 -0.98
CA PHE A 56 -11.70 4.05 -2.12
C PHE A 56 -10.47 4.96 -2.25
N HIS A 57 -10.05 5.24 -3.51
CA HIS A 57 -8.83 6.02 -3.74
C HIS A 57 -9.08 7.52 -3.80
N ASP A 58 -10.05 7.94 -4.62
CA ASP A 58 -10.18 9.34 -5.04
C ASP A 58 -10.89 10.17 -3.98
N GLU A 59 -10.62 11.46 -3.94
CA GLU A 59 -11.34 12.43 -3.10
C GLU A 59 -12.78 12.61 -3.58
N THR A 60 -13.03 12.43 -4.89
CA THR A 60 -14.35 12.58 -5.51
C THR A 60 -14.77 11.34 -6.28
N LEU A 61 -16.05 11.23 -6.56
CA LEU A 61 -16.61 10.15 -7.38
C LEU A 61 -16.42 10.36 -8.90
N THR A 62 -15.75 11.43 -9.32
CA THR A 62 -15.71 11.90 -10.72
C THR A 62 -15.09 10.87 -11.66
N ARG A 63 -13.94 10.28 -11.30
CA ARG A 63 -13.22 9.36 -12.18
C ARG A 63 -14.02 8.08 -12.45
N ILE A 64 -14.59 7.50 -11.40
CA ILE A 64 -15.24 6.18 -11.47
C ILE A 64 -16.72 6.32 -11.83
N LEU A 65 -17.46 7.22 -11.19
CA LEU A 65 -18.92 7.32 -11.33
C LEU A 65 -19.39 8.52 -12.16
N LYS A 66 -18.46 9.38 -12.65
CA LYS A 66 -18.79 10.60 -13.41
C LYS A 66 -19.68 11.58 -12.63
N LYS A 67 -19.59 11.57 -11.30
CA LYS A 67 -20.32 12.44 -10.39
C LYS A 67 -19.34 13.36 -9.69
N ASP A 68 -19.55 14.67 -9.77
CA ASP A 68 -18.71 15.66 -9.07
C ASP A 68 -19.18 15.81 -7.62
N ILE A 69 -18.93 14.77 -6.83
CA ILE A 69 -19.32 14.66 -5.42
C ILE A 69 -18.08 14.26 -4.64
N ILE A 70 -17.80 14.97 -3.55
CA ILE A 70 -16.73 14.66 -2.61
C ILE A 70 -17.12 13.41 -1.80
N PHE A 71 -16.27 12.39 -1.76
CA PHE A 71 -16.55 11.13 -1.10
C PHE A 71 -16.93 11.32 0.38
N SER A 72 -16.17 12.12 1.11
CA SER A 72 -16.36 12.39 2.53
C SER A 72 -17.61 13.23 2.86
N SER A 73 -18.31 13.77 1.87
CA SER A 73 -19.57 14.46 2.07
C SER A 73 -20.80 13.53 2.10
N LEU A 74 -20.62 12.27 1.77
CA LEU A 74 -21.69 11.27 1.74
C LEU A 74 -21.77 10.49 3.06
N HIS A 75 -22.99 10.24 3.52
CA HIS A 75 -23.24 9.27 4.58
C HIS A 75 -22.97 7.83 4.11
N SER A 76 -22.62 6.95 5.03
CA SER A 76 -22.43 5.53 4.74
C SER A 76 -23.63 4.92 4.01
N SER A 77 -24.85 5.25 4.44
CA SER A 77 -26.12 4.78 3.81
C SER A 77 -26.31 5.26 2.36
N GLU A 78 -25.60 6.31 1.93
CA GLU A 78 -25.58 6.78 0.53
C GLU A 78 -24.49 6.04 -0.25
N ILE A 79 -23.29 5.86 0.36
CA ILE A 79 -22.17 5.14 -0.23
C ILE A 79 -22.55 3.68 -0.49
N ASP A 80 -23.26 3.02 0.44
CA ASP A 80 -23.72 1.63 0.32
C ASP A 80 -24.67 1.38 -0.86
N LYS A 81 -25.30 2.44 -1.39
CA LYS A 81 -26.15 2.37 -2.59
C LYS A 81 -25.38 2.59 -3.88
N LEU A 82 -24.11 2.96 -3.80
CA LEU A 82 -23.28 3.18 -4.98
C LEU A 82 -22.76 1.83 -5.50
N SER A 83 -22.68 1.73 -6.81
CA SER A 83 -22.04 0.61 -7.50
C SER A 83 -20.97 1.15 -8.43
N ILE A 84 -19.78 0.55 -8.37
CA ILE A 84 -18.63 0.85 -9.23
C ILE A 84 -18.36 -0.33 -10.18
N PHE A 85 -17.72 -0.10 -11.32
CA PHE A 85 -17.26 -1.14 -12.25
C PHE A 85 -18.31 -2.25 -12.54
N ASN A 86 -19.53 -1.88 -12.97
CA ASN A 86 -20.60 -2.83 -13.34
C ASN A 86 -21.11 -3.71 -12.18
N ASN A 87 -21.52 -3.08 -11.08
CA ASN A 87 -22.23 -3.66 -9.93
C ASN A 87 -21.38 -4.13 -8.73
N HIS A 88 -20.16 -3.65 -8.57
CA HIS A 88 -19.42 -3.89 -7.33
C HIS A 88 -19.76 -2.81 -6.29
N PRO A 89 -20.16 -3.18 -5.07
CA PRO A 89 -20.30 -2.21 -3.99
C PRO A 89 -18.93 -1.65 -3.60
N ILE A 90 -18.89 -0.45 -3.06
CA ILE A 90 -17.68 0.11 -2.42
C ILE A 90 -17.55 -0.55 -1.04
N PRO A 91 -16.51 -1.35 -0.77
CA PRO A 91 -16.44 -2.09 0.48
C PRO A 91 -15.98 -1.20 1.63
N THR A 92 -16.48 -1.46 2.84
CA THR A 92 -15.88 -0.89 4.04
C THR A 92 -14.53 -1.55 4.34
N LEU A 93 -13.64 -0.83 5.04
CA LEU A 93 -12.38 -1.40 5.51
C LEU A 93 -12.62 -2.63 6.40
N GLU A 94 -13.62 -2.56 7.30
CA GLU A 94 -13.98 -3.66 8.19
C GLU A 94 -14.33 -4.94 7.40
N LYS A 95 -15.18 -4.79 6.37
CA LYS A 95 -15.56 -5.92 5.53
C LYS A 95 -14.36 -6.52 4.80
N ALA A 96 -13.50 -5.69 4.22
CA ALA A 96 -12.30 -6.16 3.52
C ALA A 96 -11.36 -6.94 4.46
N LEU A 97 -11.11 -6.44 5.67
CA LEU A 97 -10.24 -7.12 6.62
C LEU A 97 -10.85 -8.44 7.14
N ASN A 98 -12.16 -8.53 7.32
CA ASN A 98 -12.84 -9.74 7.80
C ASN A 98 -12.95 -10.81 6.70
N ASP A 99 -13.24 -10.42 5.46
CA ASP A 99 -13.38 -11.36 4.34
C ASP A 99 -12.03 -11.97 3.92
N PHE A 100 -10.92 -11.25 4.16
CA PHE A 100 -9.57 -11.68 3.79
C PHE A 100 -8.61 -11.80 5.00
N PRO A 101 -8.90 -12.66 6.00
CA PRO A 101 -8.15 -12.73 7.25
C PRO A 101 -6.71 -13.22 7.09
N LYS A 102 -6.39 -13.88 5.97
CA LYS A 102 -5.05 -14.43 5.67
C LYS A 102 -4.20 -13.50 4.80
N MET A 103 -4.78 -12.42 4.29
CA MET A 103 -4.06 -11.46 3.45
C MET A 103 -3.39 -10.38 4.29
N PHE A 104 -2.24 -9.94 3.83
CA PHE A 104 -1.55 -8.75 4.34
C PHE A 104 -2.03 -7.53 3.57
N PHE A 105 -2.32 -6.45 4.29
CA PHE A 105 -2.81 -5.21 3.68
C PHE A 105 -1.83 -4.07 3.91
N GLN A 106 -1.45 -3.40 2.83
CA GLN A 106 -0.93 -2.05 2.89
C GLN A 106 -2.08 -1.09 2.67
N ILE A 107 -2.29 -0.19 3.64
CA ILE A 107 -3.42 0.73 3.64
C ILE A 107 -2.91 2.16 3.57
N ASP A 108 -3.14 2.84 2.44
CA ASP A 108 -2.88 4.27 2.32
C ASP A 108 -4.06 5.07 2.89
N VAL A 109 -3.84 5.73 4.03
CA VAL A 109 -4.84 6.59 4.67
C VAL A 109 -4.81 7.98 4.02
N LYS A 110 -5.87 8.32 3.26
CA LYS A 110 -5.90 9.49 2.37
C LYS A 110 -6.05 10.82 3.11
N THR A 111 -6.81 10.85 4.21
CA THR A 111 -7.12 12.08 4.95
C THR A 111 -6.71 11.97 6.44
N ASP A 112 -6.67 13.11 7.14
CA ASP A 112 -6.34 13.12 8.57
C ASP A 112 -7.48 12.56 9.42
N GLU A 113 -8.71 12.68 8.92
CA GLU A 113 -9.95 12.23 9.54
C GLU A 113 -10.04 10.70 9.54
N VAL A 114 -9.61 10.03 8.45
CA VAL A 114 -9.70 8.57 8.33
C VAL A 114 -8.63 7.82 9.13
N ALA A 115 -7.53 8.47 9.49
CA ALA A 115 -6.35 7.79 10.05
C ALA A 115 -6.63 7.05 11.35
N ILE A 116 -7.37 7.65 12.29
CA ILE A 116 -7.71 7.01 13.57
C ILE A 116 -8.89 6.04 13.41
N PRO A 117 -10.01 6.39 12.74
CA PRO A 117 -11.07 5.42 12.48
C PRO A 117 -10.57 4.14 11.76
N ALA A 118 -9.68 4.27 10.77
CA ALA A 118 -9.07 3.11 10.12
C ALA A 118 -8.25 2.27 11.10
N LEU A 119 -7.46 2.90 11.97
CA LEU A 119 -6.68 2.20 13.00
C LEU A 119 -7.58 1.45 13.98
N GLU A 120 -8.70 2.02 14.38
CA GLU A 120 -9.67 1.37 15.28
C GLU A 120 -10.31 0.15 14.63
N ILE A 121 -10.66 0.22 13.36
CA ILE A 121 -11.15 -0.93 12.58
C ILE A 121 -10.06 -2.02 12.48
N ILE A 122 -8.82 -1.65 12.22
CA ILE A 122 -7.69 -2.59 12.17
C ILE A 122 -7.54 -3.34 13.50
N LYS A 123 -7.66 -2.64 14.64
CA LYS A 123 -7.64 -3.24 15.98
C LYS A 123 -8.84 -4.15 16.21
N LYS A 124 -10.05 -3.68 15.90
CA LYS A 124 -11.31 -4.43 16.02
C LYS A 124 -11.27 -5.76 15.26
N CYS A 125 -10.70 -5.75 14.05
CA CYS A 125 -10.54 -6.94 13.21
C CYS A 125 -9.32 -7.81 13.57
N ASN A 126 -8.61 -7.53 14.66
CA ASN A 126 -7.36 -8.21 15.06
C ASN A 126 -6.34 -8.26 13.90
N ALA A 127 -6.24 -7.17 13.13
CA ALA A 127 -5.45 -7.09 11.91
C ALA A 127 -4.10 -6.36 12.07
N VAL A 128 -3.73 -5.92 13.27
CA VAL A 128 -2.53 -5.11 13.54
C VAL A 128 -1.26 -5.78 13.01
N ASP A 129 -1.13 -7.09 13.17
CA ASP A 129 0.05 -7.85 12.74
C ASP A 129 0.19 -8.04 11.22
N ARG A 130 -0.91 -7.87 10.48
CA ARG A 130 -0.97 -8.09 9.03
C ARG A 130 -1.27 -6.82 8.21
N VAL A 131 -1.26 -5.66 8.87
CA VAL A 131 -1.48 -4.37 8.21
C VAL A 131 -0.24 -3.49 8.32
N CYS A 132 0.10 -2.83 7.20
CA CYS A 132 1.02 -1.71 7.16
C CYS A 132 0.25 -0.45 6.77
N ILE A 133 0.32 0.59 7.60
CA ILE A 133 -0.29 1.88 7.29
C ILE A 133 0.71 2.76 6.56
N ALA A 134 0.28 3.30 5.43
CA ALA A 134 1.01 4.26 4.62
C ALA A 134 0.28 5.60 4.53
N SER A 135 1.01 6.66 4.26
CA SER A 135 0.45 7.97 3.93
C SER A 135 1.50 8.89 3.34
N PHE A 136 1.07 9.79 2.46
CA PHE A 136 1.89 10.90 1.96
C PHE A 136 2.06 12.03 2.98
N ASN A 137 1.48 11.92 4.17
CA ASN A 137 1.58 12.89 5.25
C ASN A 137 2.29 12.29 6.48
N SER A 138 3.55 12.69 6.71
CA SER A 138 4.34 12.21 7.87
C SER A 138 3.71 12.57 9.23
N LYS A 139 2.94 13.69 9.33
CA LYS A 139 2.25 14.04 10.58
C LYS A 139 1.12 13.05 10.88
N ARG A 140 0.42 12.60 9.85
CA ARG A 140 -0.63 11.58 9.94
C ARG A 140 -0.06 10.25 10.43
N LEU A 141 1.06 9.80 9.87
CA LEU A 141 1.76 8.60 10.32
C LEU A 141 2.23 8.71 11.78
N ASN A 142 2.70 9.89 12.20
CA ASN A 142 3.04 10.15 13.60
C ASN A 142 1.83 10.03 14.55
N LYS A 143 0.64 10.46 14.12
CA LYS A 143 -0.61 10.31 14.87
C LYS A 143 -0.96 8.84 15.03
N VAL A 144 -0.88 8.05 13.95
CA VAL A 144 -1.09 6.58 14.00
C VAL A 144 -0.10 5.92 14.96
N TYR A 145 1.19 6.22 14.84
CA TYR A 145 2.22 5.65 15.72
C TYR A 145 1.97 5.90 17.21
N LYS A 146 1.55 7.11 17.57
CA LYS A 146 1.25 7.45 18.96
C LYS A 146 0.08 6.63 19.54
N ASN A 147 -0.85 6.18 18.70
CA ASN A 147 -2.04 5.44 19.11
C ASN A 147 -1.88 3.91 18.98
N CYS A 148 -0.90 3.44 18.20
CA CYS A 148 -0.60 2.01 18.03
C CYS A 148 0.83 1.84 17.49
N PRO A 149 1.85 1.85 18.35
CA PRO A 149 3.24 1.63 17.93
C PRO A 149 3.48 0.21 17.41
N GLU A 150 2.57 -0.72 17.65
CA GLU A 150 2.65 -2.12 17.21
C GLU A 150 2.33 -2.29 15.71
N VAL A 151 1.49 -1.44 15.12
CA VAL A 151 1.16 -1.54 13.69
C VAL A 151 2.39 -1.21 12.84
N CYS A 152 2.55 -1.90 11.71
CA CYS A 152 3.60 -1.59 10.76
C CYS A 152 3.33 -0.22 10.11
N LEU A 153 4.37 0.62 10.00
CA LEU A 153 4.27 1.92 9.36
C LEU A 153 5.27 2.05 8.21
N SER A 154 4.76 2.45 7.05
CA SER A 154 5.60 2.94 5.97
C SER A 154 6.15 4.33 6.32
N MET A 155 7.38 4.61 5.91
CA MET A 155 7.97 5.94 5.99
C MET A 155 7.21 6.92 5.08
N GLY A 156 6.92 8.11 5.60
CA GLY A 156 6.39 9.21 4.80
C GLY A 156 7.49 9.89 3.96
N PRO A 157 7.11 10.85 3.09
CA PRO A 157 8.07 11.52 2.19
C PRO A 157 9.24 12.18 2.91
N ILE A 158 9.01 12.77 4.08
CA ILE A 158 10.05 13.44 4.88
C ILE A 158 11.06 12.41 5.40
N GLU A 159 10.60 11.27 5.90
CA GLU A 159 11.42 10.17 6.42
C GLU A 159 12.24 9.52 5.29
N VAL A 160 11.61 9.30 4.14
CA VAL A 160 12.32 8.80 2.94
C VAL A 160 13.41 9.76 2.49
N PHE A 161 13.14 11.07 2.46
CA PHE A 161 14.15 12.07 2.12
C PHE A 161 15.31 12.08 3.12
N LYS A 162 15.04 12.04 4.43
CA LYS A 162 16.08 11.93 5.47
C LYS A 162 16.92 10.66 5.29
N LEU A 163 16.27 9.53 4.98
CA LEU A 163 16.95 8.25 4.74
C LEU A 163 17.84 8.32 3.48
N LEU A 164 17.39 9.01 2.44
CA LEU A 164 18.19 9.26 1.25
C LEU A 164 19.42 10.11 1.58
N LEU A 165 19.28 11.19 2.34
CA LEU A 165 20.42 11.99 2.83
C LEU A 165 21.37 11.16 3.70
N ALA A 166 20.83 10.32 4.59
CA ALA A 166 21.62 9.43 5.43
C ALA A 166 22.47 8.43 4.60
N SER A 167 21.96 7.99 3.44
CA SER A 167 22.71 7.13 2.51
C SER A 167 23.96 7.80 1.93
N PHE A 168 24.06 9.14 2.02
CA PHE A 168 25.21 9.95 1.62
C PHE A 168 26.00 10.51 2.83
N ASN A 169 25.70 10.03 4.05
CA ASN A 169 26.25 10.53 5.32
C ASN A 169 25.92 12.01 5.62
N LEU A 170 24.85 12.54 5.00
CA LEU A 170 24.39 13.92 5.19
C LEU A 170 23.30 14.04 6.28
N TYR A 171 22.88 12.93 6.90
CA TYR A 171 21.91 12.88 7.98
C TYR A 171 22.23 11.70 8.91
N ASN A 172 22.26 11.95 10.24
CA ASN A 172 22.68 10.96 11.24
C ASN A 172 21.71 10.79 12.41
N LYS A 173 20.52 11.41 12.36
CA LYS A 173 19.50 11.26 13.41
C LYS A 173 18.59 10.06 13.12
N ASP A 174 17.90 9.61 14.15
CA ASP A 174 16.91 8.53 14.03
C ASP A 174 15.79 8.91 13.06
N ILE A 175 15.38 7.94 12.25
CA ILE A 175 14.33 8.06 11.26
C ILE A 175 13.26 7.02 11.59
N ARG A 176 12.04 7.49 11.82
CA ARG A 176 10.93 6.61 12.18
C ARG A 176 10.30 5.98 10.94
N GLY A 177 9.93 4.70 11.07
CA GLY A 177 9.22 3.89 10.09
C GLY A 177 9.82 2.50 10.05
N ASP A 178 9.02 1.52 9.67
CA ASP A 178 9.40 0.11 9.67
C ASP A 178 9.82 -0.37 8.26
N CYS A 179 9.30 0.29 7.22
CA CYS A 179 9.60 0.05 5.81
C CYS A 179 9.40 1.31 5.00
N LEU A 180 9.70 1.26 3.71
CA LEU A 180 9.41 2.37 2.80
C LEU A 180 8.86 1.88 1.47
N GLN A 181 7.97 2.70 0.90
CA GLN A 181 7.39 2.48 -0.42
C GLN A 181 7.63 3.74 -1.25
N VAL A 182 8.38 3.58 -2.32
CA VAL A 182 8.91 4.71 -3.08
C VAL A 182 8.68 4.56 -4.58
N PRO A 183 8.49 5.67 -5.32
CA PRO A 183 8.56 5.66 -6.76
C PRO A 183 10.02 5.51 -7.22
N ILE A 184 10.22 5.07 -8.47
CA ILE A 184 11.59 5.08 -9.05
C ILE A 184 12.15 6.50 -9.09
N TYR A 185 11.31 7.45 -9.49
CA TYR A 185 11.66 8.87 -9.58
C TYR A 185 10.68 9.70 -8.76
N GLN A 186 11.19 10.60 -7.92
CA GLN A 186 10.39 11.64 -7.24
C GLN A 186 10.42 12.91 -8.10
N TYR A 187 9.26 13.56 -8.22
CA TYR A 187 9.09 14.77 -9.04
C TYR A 187 9.55 14.61 -10.51
N GLY A 188 9.53 13.38 -11.03
CA GLY A 188 9.91 13.06 -12.40
C GLY A 188 11.41 13.02 -12.70
N PHE A 189 12.26 13.62 -11.89
CA PHE A 189 13.71 13.74 -12.16
C PHE A 189 14.64 13.24 -11.05
N ILE A 190 14.23 13.21 -9.80
CA ILE A 190 15.06 12.73 -8.69
C ILE A 190 14.95 11.21 -8.63
N LYS A 191 15.99 10.50 -9.04
CA LYS A 191 16.02 9.03 -8.97
C LYS A 191 16.23 8.57 -7.54
N ILE A 192 15.18 7.98 -6.94
CA ILE A 192 15.22 7.41 -5.58
C ILE A 192 15.77 5.99 -5.62
N VAL A 193 15.22 5.12 -6.49
CA VAL A 193 15.59 3.71 -6.52
C VAL A 193 16.89 3.53 -7.29
N THR A 194 17.98 3.46 -6.55
CA THR A 194 19.32 3.11 -7.04
C THR A 194 19.85 1.89 -6.28
N GLN A 195 20.77 1.11 -6.90
CA GLN A 195 21.38 -0.05 -6.23
C GLN A 195 22.02 0.31 -4.89
N ARG A 196 22.65 1.51 -4.82
CA ARG A 196 23.24 2.03 -3.59
C ARG A 196 22.19 2.25 -2.51
N PHE A 197 21.07 2.92 -2.85
CA PHE A 197 20.03 3.23 -1.88
C PHE A 197 19.32 1.97 -1.40
N VAL A 198 18.99 1.03 -2.30
CA VAL A 198 18.41 -0.27 -1.94
C VAL A 198 19.30 -1.01 -0.94
N LYS A 199 20.59 -1.15 -1.24
CA LYS A 199 21.56 -1.79 -0.31
C LYS A 199 21.68 -1.06 1.03
N TYR A 200 21.67 0.28 1.01
CA TYR A 200 21.71 1.08 2.24
C TYR A 200 20.48 0.82 3.11
N VAL A 201 19.28 0.87 2.53
CA VAL A 201 18.00 0.59 3.23
C VAL A 201 18.05 -0.80 3.88
N GLN A 202 18.44 -1.80 3.11
CA GLN A 202 18.55 -3.19 3.58
C GLN A 202 19.61 -3.38 4.68
N SER A 203 20.73 -2.68 4.60
CA SER A 203 21.78 -2.69 5.65
C SER A 203 21.29 -2.10 6.98
N ARG A 204 20.23 -1.29 6.94
CA ARG A 204 19.55 -0.76 8.14
C ARG A 204 18.48 -1.69 8.69
N GLY A 205 18.30 -2.89 8.10
CA GLY A 205 17.25 -3.84 8.47
C GLY A 205 15.85 -3.42 8.02
N LEU A 206 15.74 -2.46 7.10
CA LEU A 206 14.48 -1.95 6.55
C LEU A 206 14.13 -2.68 5.25
N LYS A 207 12.84 -2.70 4.92
CA LYS A 207 12.32 -3.23 3.65
C LYS A 207 11.93 -2.10 2.71
N ILE A 208 12.27 -2.24 1.41
CA ILE A 208 11.93 -1.28 0.36
C ILE A 208 11.03 -1.91 -0.69
N SER A 209 9.85 -1.33 -0.91
CA SER A 209 8.95 -1.65 -2.02
C SER A 209 8.91 -0.50 -3.03
N VAL A 210 8.72 -0.84 -4.30
CA VAL A 210 8.70 0.15 -5.40
C VAL A 210 7.35 0.14 -6.10
N TRP A 211 6.75 1.33 -6.32
CA TRP A 211 5.43 1.52 -6.90
C TRP A 211 5.40 2.55 -8.05
N THR A 212 4.40 2.59 -8.93
CA THR A 212 3.59 1.46 -9.36
C THR A 212 4.21 0.95 -10.65
N ILE A 213 4.59 -0.32 -10.70
CA ILE A 213 5.42 -0.84 -11.80
C ILE A 213 4.66 -1.90 -12.58
N ASN A 214 4.41 -1.62 -13.86
CA ASN A 214 3.61 -2.47 -14.76
C ASN A 214 4.37 -2.94 -16.02
N ASP A 215 5.53 -2.33 -16.27
CA ASP A 215 6.37 -2.63 -17.43
C ASP A 215 7.30 -3.82 -17.15
N PRO A 216 7.28 -4.90 -17.97
CA PRO A 216 8.09 -6.11 -17.75
C PRO A 216 9.60 -5.87 -17.66
N LYS A 217 10.11 -4.90 -18.44
CA LYS A 217 11.54 -4.58 -18.46
C LYS A 217 11.96 -3.94 -17.12
N THR A 218 11.14 -3.05 -16.59
CA THR A 218 11.37 -2.40 -15.31
C THR A 218 11.19 -3.39 -14.15
N LEU A 219 10.17 -4.29 -14.22
CA LEU A 219 9.99 -5.37 -13.25
C LEU A 219 11.24 -6.23 -13.14
N LYS A 220 11.78 -6.74 -14.26
CA LYS A 220 13.03 -7.52 -14.29
C LYS A 220 14.19 -6.78 -13.64
N LYS A 221 14.38 -5.50 -13.99
CA LYS A 221 15.44 -4.67 -13.43
C LYS A 221 15.34 -4.53 -11.91
N LEU A 222 14.14 -4.39 -11.35
CA LEU A 222 13.94 -4.29 -9.91
C LEU A 222 14.15 -5.64 -9.20
N ILE A 223 13.78 -6.75 -9.84
CA ILE A 223 14.10 -8.11 -9.37
C ILE A 223 15.62 -8.28 -9.28
N ASP A 224 16.36 -7.91 -10.32
CA ASP A 224 17.83 -7.97 -10.36
C ASP A 224 18.47 -7.06 -9.30
N MET A 225 17.85 -5.91 -9.00
CA MET A 225 18.28 -5.01 -7.92
C MET A 225 17.99 -5.57 -6.53
N LYS A 226 17.21 -6.69 -6.43
CA LYS A 226 16.82 -7.34 -5.18
C LYS A 226 16.07 -6.39 -4.24
N VAL A 227 15.12 -5.58 -4.78
CA VAL A 227 14.19 -4.84 -3.93
C VAL A 227 13.33 -5.83 -3.13
N ASP A 228 12.83 -5.41 -1.98
CA ASP A 228 12.06 -6.32 -1.10
C ASP A 228 10.61 -6.49 -1.52
N GLY A 229 10.05 -5.53 -2.25
CA GLY A 229 8.68 -5.61 -2.76
C GLY A 229 8.47 -4.79 -4.03
N ILE A 230 7.45 -5.16 -4.79
CA ILE A 230 6.96 -4.39 -5.93
C ILE A 230 5.45 -4.28 -5.84
N ILE A 231 4.95 -3.04 -5.91
CA ILE A 231 3.53 -2.72 -6.00
C ILE A 231 3.19 -2.56 -7.47
N THR A 232 2.22 -3.35 -7.95
CA THR A 232 1.88 -3.43 -9.38
C THR A 232 0.38 -3.58 -9.60
N ASP A 233 -0.12 -3.00 -10.71
CA ASP A 233 -1.47 -3.23 -11.22
C ASP A 233 -1.61 -4.59 -11.94
N LYS A 234 -0.46 -5.27 -12.19
CA LYS A 234 -0.38 -6.56 -12.90
C LYS A 234 0.28 -7.64 -12.03
N PRO A 235 -0.33 -8.01 -10.89
CA PRO A 235 0.28 -8.97 -9.98
C PRO A 235 0.52 -10.35 -10.60
N LYS A 236 -0.38 -10.84 -11.46
CA LYS A 236 -0.22 -12.12 -12.17
C LYS A 236 1.01 -12.10 -13.09
N LEU A 237 1.20 -11.01 -13.84
CA LEU A 237 2.38 -10.84 -14.69
C LEU A 237 3.67 -10.90 -13.87
N LEU A 238 3.71 -10.20 -12.73
CA LEU A 238 4.91 -10.19 -11.86
C LEU A 238 5.17 -11.57 -11.26
N MET A 239 4.14 -12.30 -10.83
CA MET A 239 4.30 -13.67 -10.30
C MET A 239 4.84 -14.63 -11.37
N GLN A 240 4.33 -14.58 -12.60
CA GLN A 240 4.86 -15.38 -13.71
C GLN A 240 6.32 -15.06 -14.02
N LEU A 241 6.71 -13.78 -13.96
CA LEU A 241 8.11 -13.40 -14.12
C LEU A 241 9.00 -13.99 -13.00
N LEU A 242 8.53 -13.98 -11.75
CA LEU A 242 9.28 -14.55 -10.62
C LEU A 242 9.43 -16.08 -10.73
N GLU A 243 8.40 -16.78 -11.15
CA GLU A 243 8.47 -18.23 -11.42
C GLU A 243 9.56 -18.52 -12.46
N ASN A 244 9.58 -17.80 -13.58
CA ASN A 244 10.60 -17.95 -14.60
C ASN A 244 12.03 -17.66 -14.09
N TYR A 245 12.19 -16.70 -13.17
CA TYR A 245 13.48 -16.42 -12.54
C TYR A 245 13.98 -17.56 -11.65
N LEU A 246 13.07 -18.26 -10.96
CA LEU A 246 13.43 -19.38 -10.07
C LEU A 246 13.83 -20.65 -10.84
N PHE A 247 13.33 -20.83 -12.08
CA PHE A 247 13.67 -21.98 -12.94
C PHE A 247 14.97 -21.80 -13.74
N HIS A 248 15.56 -20.60 -13.74
CA HIS A 248 16.78 -20.29 -14.52
C HIS A 248 18.00 -19.95 -13.65
N VAL A 249 17.90 -20.14 -12.32
CA VAL A 249 18.98 -20.08 -11.35
C VAL A 249 19.20 -21.45 -10.72
#